data_0dfc993ff6ca664268af4046db0ac5ce
#
_entry.id   0dfc993ff6ca664268af4046db0ac5ce
#
_cell.length_a   1.000
_cell.length_b   1.000
_cell.length_c   1.000
_cell.angle_alpha   90.00
_cell.angle_beta   90.00
_cell.angle_gamma   90.00
#
_symmetry.space_group_name_H-M   'P 1'
#
loop_
_entity.id
_entity.type
_entity.pdbx_description
1 polymer ?
#
loop_
_entity_poly.entity_id
_entity_poly.type
_entity_poly.pdbx_seq_one_letter_code
_entity_poly.pdbx_strand_id
1 'polypeptide(L)'
;MNKKEEVLEGFAEVFNKRAWLDKVKMEKALAGYAASEVHCIEFIGKHKDPNVTKMAESMYMTRGAISKLTKKMLKKQYIESYQKADNKKEIYFKLTAEGKKVFEIHEQLHKEFENRDQAVFEPIKDEQYDAFLN
;
A
#
# COMPACT_ATOMS: atom_id res chain seq x y z
N MET A 1 -4.76 32.61 15.90
CA MET A 1 -5.01 31.15 15.74
C MET A 1 -4.86 30.47 17.10
N ASN A 2 -5.81 29.63 17.47
CA ASN A 2 -5.70 28.88 18.73
C ASN A 2 -4.86 27.60 18.53
N LYS A 3 -4.48 26.96 19.62
CA LYS A 3 -3.63 25.75 19.59
C LYS A 3 -4.25 24.59 18.80
N LYS A 4 -5.58 24.45 18.87
CA LYS A 4 -6.29 23.42 18.10
C LYS A 4 -6.13 23.64 16.60
N GLU A 5 -6.29 24.86 16.14
CA GLU A 5 -6.11 25.23 14.73
C GLU A 5 -4.67 25.02 14.28
N GLU A 6 -3.69 25.40 15.12
CA GLU A 6 -2.27 25.18 14.84
C GLU A 6 -1.96 23.70 14.67
N VAL A 7 -2.51 22.83 15.52
CA VAL A 7 -2.32 21.37 15.42
C VAL A 7 -2.92 20.83 14.12
N LEU A 8 -4.14 21.24 13.80
CA LEU A 8 -4.83 20.80 12.57
C LEU A 8 -4.07 21.23 11.31
N GLU A 9 -3.62 22.48 11.26
CA GLU A 9 -2.81 22.96 10.13
C GLU A 9 -1.47 22.22 10.05
N GLY A 10 -0.83 21.96 11.20
CA GLY A 10 0.40 21.21 11.26
C GLY A 10 0.25 19.80 10.71
N PHE A 11 -0.81 19.09 11.06
CA PHE A 11 -1.12 17.76 10.50
C PHE A 11 -1.31 17.82 8.99
N ALA A 12 -2.08 18.76 8.51
CA ALA A 12 -2.34 18.92 7.07
C ALA A 12 -1.02 19.15 6.31
N GLU A 13 -0.18 20.04 6.83
CA GLU A 13 1.11 20.34 6.22
C GLU A 13 2.04 19.13 6.19
N VAL A 14 2.17 18.41 7.29
CA VAL A 14 3.01 17.21 7.39
C VAL A 14 2.52 16.12 6.43
N PHE A 15 1.22 15.85 6.43
CA PHE A 15 0.63 14.84 5.54
C PHE A 15 0.84 15.19 4.07
N ASN A 16 0.65 16.46 3.70
CA ASN A 16 0.85 16.89 2.32
C ASN A 16 2.31 16.77 1.88
N LYS A 17 3.24 17.19 2.72
CA LYS A 17 4.68 17.06 2.43
C LYS A 17 5.11 15.62 2.31
N ARG A 18 4.68 14.79 3.25
CA ARG A 18 4.99 13.35 3.25
C ARG A 18 4.45 12.67 1.99
N ALA A 19 3.19 12.92 1.67
CA ALA A 19 2.55 12.35 0.48
C ALA A 19 3.28 12.77 -0.80
N TRP A 20 3.69 14.03 -0.91
CA TRP A 20 4.42 14.52 -2.08
C TRP A 20 5.79 13.88 -2.21
N LEU A 21 6.56 13.82 -1.13
CA LEU A 21 7.90 13.19 -1.12
C LEU A 21 7.84 11.70 -1.48
N ASP A 22 6.90 10.98 -0.87
CA ASP A 22 6.72 9.55 -1.13
C ASP A 22 6.30 9.30 -2.58
N LYS A 23 5.38 10.11 -3.09
CA LYS A 23 4.87 10.01 -4.45
C LYS A 23 5.98 10.20 -5.49
N VAL A 24 6.81 11.21 -5.34
CA VAL A 24 7.91 11.51 -6.28
C VAL A 24 8.88 10.35 -6.36
N LYS A 25 9.31 9.81 -5.22
CA LYS A 25 10.22 8.66 -5.19
C LYS A 25 9.58 7.40 -5.75
N MET A 26 8.33 7.15 -5.37
CA MET A 26 7.60 5.96 -5.80
C MET A 26 7.38 5.96 -7.31
N GLU A 27 6.93 7.07 -7.87
CA GLU A 27 6.72 7.20 -9.32
C GLU A 27 8.01 7.01 -10.12
N LYS A 28 9.14 7.50 -9.60
CA LYS A 28 10.43 7.33 -10.23
C LYS A 28 10.89 5.88 -10.21
N ALA A 29 10.79 5.23 -9.06
CA ALA A 29 11.26 3.85 -8.88
C ALA A 29 10.37 2.83 -9.60
N LEU A 30 9.07 3.10 -9.67
CA LEU A 30 8.07 2.20 -10.27
C LEU A 30 7.45 2.81 -11.52
N ALA A 31 8.26 3.50 -12.31
CA ALA A 31 7.84 4.05 -13.60
C ALA A 31 7.32 2.93 -14.50
N GLY A 32 6.20 3.18 -15.15
CA GLY A 32 5.54 2.18 -16.01
C GLY A 32 4.48 1.34 -15.31
N TYR A 33 4.35 1.45 -13.99
CA TYR A 33 3.30 0.77 -13.23
C TYR A 33 2.26 1.79 -12.76
N ALA A 34 0.98 1.48 -12.93
CA ALA A 34 -0.10 2.31 -12.39
C ALA A 34 -0.17 2.14 -10.86
N ALA A 35 -0.61 3.18 -10.15
CA ALA A 35 -0.74 3.11 -8.69
C ALA A 35 -1.64 1.97 -8.24
N SER A 36 -2.75 1.72 -8.96
CA SER A 36 -3.66 0.62 -8.66
C SER A 36 -3.00 -0.75 -8.82
N GLU A 37 -2.11 -0.90 -9.81
CA GLU A 37 -1.34 -2.13 -10.01
C GLU A 37 -0.36 -2.36 -8.86
N VAL A 38 0.33 -1.32 -8.42
CA VAL A 38 1.27 -1.40 -7.30
C VAL A 38 0.54 -1.76 -6.00
N HIS A 39 -0.60 -1.13 -5.72
CA HIS A 39 -1.41 -1.44 -4.53
C HIS A 39 -1.94 -2.88 -4.56
N CYS A 40 -2.33 -3.36 -5.72
CA CYS A 40 -2.77 -4.75 -5.91
C CYS A 40 -1.62 -5.73 -5.62
N ILE A 41 -0.44 -5.46 -6.15
CA ILE A 41 0.77 -6.27 -5.91
C ILE A 41 1.10 -6.29 -4.41
N GLU A 42 1.02 -5.15 -3.75
CA GLU A 42 1.27 -5.06 -2.30
C GLU A 42 0.29 -5.94 -1.52
N PHE A 43 -0.99 -5.85 -1.82
CA PHE A 43 -2.00 -6.66 -1.15
C PHE A 43 -1.73 -8.16 -1.35
N ILE A 44 -1.50 -8.58 -2.59
CA ILE A 44 -1.25 -9.99 -2.91
C ILE A 44 0.02 -10.51 -2.23
N GLY A 45 1.06 -9.69 -2.16
CA GLY A 45 2.31 -10.07 -1.52
C GLY A 45 2.23 -10.17 0.00
N LYS A 46 1.34 -9.43 0.64
CA LYS A 46 1.22 -9.37 2.11
C LYS A 46 0.18 -10.32 2.70
N HIS A 47 -0.74 -10.82 1.92
CA HIS A 47 -1.88 -11.59 2.44
C HIS A 47 -1.85 -13.04 1.97
N LYS A 48 -2.33 -13.92 2.84
CA LYS A 48 -2.51 -15.32 2.50
C LYS A 48 -3.80 -15.49 1.72
N ASP A 49 -3.75 -16.25 0.64
CA ASP A 49 -4.90 -16.58 -0.19
C ASP A 49 -5.73 -15.34 -0.59
N PRO A 50 -5.11 -14.33 -1.20
CA PRO A 50 -5.86 -13.16 -1.64
C PRO A 50 -6.80 -13.50 -2.78
N ASN A 51 -8.01 -12.95 -2.73
CA ASN A 51 -9.02 -13.14 -3.77
C ASN A 51 -9.72 -11.80 -4.05
N VAL A 52 -10.60 -11.79 -5.05
CA VAL A 52 -11.31 -10.56 -5.47
C VAL A 52 -12.09 -9.95 -4.31
N THR A 53 -12.79 -10.76 -3.52
CA THR A 53 -13.60 -10.26 -2.40
C THR A 53 -12.75 -9.56 -1.34
N LYS A 54 -11.68 -10.22 -0.90
CA LYS A 54 -10.76 -9.65 0.11
C LYS A 54 -10.09 -8.36 -0.39
N MET A 55 -9.69 -8.36 -1.66
CA MET A 55 -9.05 -7.20 -2.27
C MET A 55 -10.01 -6.02 -2.41
N ALA A 56 -11.23 -6.26 -2.85
CA ALA A 56 -12.26 -5.23 -2.99
C ALA A 56 -12.55 -4.55 -1.65
N GLU A 57 -12.68 -5.33 -0.60
CA GLU A 57 -12.93 -4.84 0.75
C GLU A 57 -11.77 -3.99 1.27
N SER A 58 -10.54 -4.48 1.13
CA SER A 58 -9.35 -3.78 1.63
C SER A 58 -8.99 -2.54 0.82
N MET A 59 -9.21 -2.57 -0.48
CA MET A 59 -8.84 -1.48 -1.38
C MET A 59 -9.96 -0.47 -1.61
N TYR A 60 -11.09 -0.63 -0.92
CA TYR A 60 -12.26 0.25 -1.07
C TYR A 60 -12.72 0.37 -2.53
N MET A 61 -12.73 -0.75 -3.24
CA MET A 61 -13.14 -0.85 -4.64
C MET A 61 -14.25 -1.86 -4.79
N THR A 62 -14.99 -1.78 -5.88
CA THR A 62 -16.01 -2.79 -6.20
C THR A 62 -15.35 -4.10 -6.64
N ARG A 63 -16.05 -5.21 -6.48
CA ARG A 63 -15.58 -6.51 -6.97
C ARG A 63 -15.36 -6.50 -8.48
N GLY A 64 -16.25 -5.81 -9.23
CA GLY A 64 -16.10 -5.65 -10.68
C GLY A 64 -14.83 -4.91 -11.07
N ALA A 65 -14.49 -3.84 -10.36
CA ALA A 65 -13.26 -3.07 -10.60
C ALA A 65 -12.02 -3.92 -10.30
N ILE A 66 -12.02 -4.68 -9.21
CA ILE A 66 -10.92 -5.59 -8.87
C ILE A 66 -10.81 -6.72 -9.90
N SER A 67 -11.93 -7.31 -10.33
CA SER A 67 -11.91 -8.33 -11.39
C SER A 67 -11.26 -7.81 -12.66
N LYS A 68 -11.59 -6.60 -13.06
CA LYS A 68 -11.01 -5.95 -14.25
C LYS A 68 -9.51 -5.72 -14.06
N LEU A 69 -9.11 -5.24 -12.90
CA LEU A 69 -7.71 -4.97 -12.56
C LEU A 69 -6.88 -6.27 -12.54
N THR A 70 -7.38 -7.32 -11.89
CA THR A 70 -6.67 -8.60 -11.81
C THR A 70 -6.55 -9.28 -13.18
N LYS A 71 -7.56 -9.18 -14.02
CA LYS A 71 -7.48 -9.68 -15.40
C LYS A 71 -6.36 -8.99 -16.19
N LYS A 72 -6.25 -7.67 -16.05
CA LYS A 72 -5.19 -6.88 -16.66
C LYS A 72 -3.82 -7.31 -16.16
N MET A 73 -3.70 -7.54 -14.85
CA MET A 73 -2.43 -7.95 -14.23
C MET A 73 -2.03 -9.38 -14.57
N LEU A 74 -3.00 -10.28 -14.71
CA LEU A 74 -2.75 -11.64 -15.23
C LEU A 74 -2.20 -11.57 -16.66
N LYS A 75 -2.81 -10.76 -17.50
CA LYS A 75 -2.36 -10.57 -18.89
C LYS A 75 -0.95 -10.00 -18.97
N LYS A 76 -0.60 -9.08 -18.09
CA LYS A 76 0.74 -8.49 -18.01
C LYS A 76 1.75 -9.39 -17.28
N GLN A 77 1.29 -10.51 -16.74
CA GLN A 77 2.12 -11.49 -16.02
C GLN A 77 2.77 -10.95 -14.75
N TYR A 78 2.10 -10.04 -14.05
CA TYR A 78 2.52 -9.59 -12.73
C TYR A 78 2.04 -10.53 -11.64
N ILE A 79 0.92 -11.20 -11.88
CA ILE A 79 0.30 -12.16 -10.96
C ILE A 79 -0.09 -13.44 -11.70
N GLU A 80 -0.28 -14.50 -10.93
CA GLU A 80 -0.84 -15.77 -11.37
C GLU A 80 -2.04 -16.10 -10.52
N SER A 81 -2.97 -16.87 -11.07
CA SER A 81 -4.09 -17.39 -10.30
C SER A 81 -3.86 -18.83 -9.89
N TYR A 82 -4.45 -19.23 -8.76
CA TYR A 82 -4.45 -20.61 -8.32
C TYR A 82 -5.75 -20.95 -7.63
N GLN A 83 -6.04 -22.23 -7.52
CA GLN A 83 -7.17 -22.78 -6.81
C GLN A 83 -6.67 -23.78 -5.79
N LYS A 84 -7.48 -24.04 -4.76
CA LYS A 84 -7.19 -25.07 -3.76
C LYS A 84 -7.95 -26.34 -4.09
N ALA A 85 -7.37 -27.48 -3.74
CA ALA A 85 -8.00 -28.80 -3.99
C ALA A 85 -9.37 -28.93 -3.31
N ASP A 86 -9.54 -28.30 -2.15
CA ASP A 86 -10.77 -28.35 -1.34
C ASP A 86 -11.77 -27.25 -1.69
N ASN A 87 -11.39 -26.28 -2.53
CA ASN A 87 -12.29 -25.19 -2.92
C ASN A 87 -11.98 -24.72 -4.34
N LYS A 88 -12.59 -25.38 -5.30
CA LYS A 88 -12.40 -25.06 -6.73
C LYS A 88 -13.25 -23.89 -7.22
N LYS A 89 -14.13 -23.35 -6.37
CA LYS A 89 -14.96 -22.20 -6.73
C LYS A 89 -14.22 -20.87 -6.54
N GLU A 90 -13.29 -20.82 -5.59
CA GLU A 90 -12.50 -19.62 -5.30
C GLU A 90 -11.25 -19.58 -6.17
N ILE A 91 -10.96 -18.39 -6.67
CA ILE A 91 -9.71 -18.12 -7.39
C ILE A 91 -8.86 -17.20 -6.52
N TYR A 92 -7.65 -17.64 -6.25
CA TYR A 92 -6.67 -16.91 -5.47
C TYR A 92 -5.55 -16.42 -6.37
N PHE A 93 -4.79 -15.45 -5.91
CA PHE A 93 -3.69 -14.85 -6.67
C PHE A 93 -2.37 -14.98 -5.91
N LYS A 94 -1.29 -15.03 -6.67
CA LYS A 94 0.07 -14.96 -6.14
C LYS A 94 0.93 -14.14 -7.10
N LEU A 95 2.02 -13.59 -6.60
CA LEU A 95 2.93 -12.80 -7.41
C LEU A 95 3.78 -13.70 -8.30
N THR A 96 4.00 -13.25 -9.54
CA THR A 96 5.04 -13.82 -10.42
C THR A 96 6.41 -13.27 -9.98
N ALA A 97 7.48 -13.73 -10.63
CA ALA A 97 8.82 -13.17 -10.42
C ALA A 97 8.84 -11.65 -10.66
N GLU A 98 8.16 -11.18 -11.71
CA GLU A 98 8.04 -9.75 -11.99
C GLU A 98 7.26 -9.01 -10.90
N GLY A 99 6.13 -9.56 -10.47
CA GLY A 99 5.35 -9.01 -9.37
C GLY A 99 6.14 -8.92 -8.07
N LYS A 100 6.96 -9.93 -7.78
CA LYS A 100 7.84 -9.93 -6.60
C LYS A 100 8.88 -8.82 -6.64
N LYS A 101 9.44 -8.53 -7.80
CA LYS A 101 10.38 -7.40 -7.96
C LYS A 101 9.72 -6.08 -7.62
N VAL A 102 8.52 -5.83 -8.11
CA VAL A 102 7.75 -4.62 -7.81
C VAL A 102 7.43 -4.56 -6.33
N PHE A 103 7.01 -5.67 -5.74
CA PHE A 103 6.73 -5.78 -4.31
C PHE A 103 7.95 -5.42 -3.46
N GLU A 104 9.11 -5.95 -3.79
CA GLU A 104 10.36 -5.69 -3.07
C GLU A 104 10.79 -4.24 -3.18
N ILE A 105 10.69 -3.63 -4.35
CA ILE A 105 10.98 -2.20 -4.54
C ILE A 105 10.06 -1.35 -3.68
N HIS A 106 8.77 -1.65 -3.69
CA HIS A 106 7.77 -0.94 -2.90
C HIS A 106 8.04 -1.05 -1.40
N GLU A 107 8.32 -2.26 -0.91
CA GLU A 107 8.65 -2.49 0.50
C GLU A 107 9.94 -1.77 0.93
N GLN A 108 10.96 -1.78 0.08
CA GLN A 108 12.21 -1.10 0.37
C GLN A 108 12.01 0.43 0.47
N LEU A 109 11.21 0.99 -0.42
CA LEU A 109 10.88 2.42 -0.36
C LEU A 109 10.11 2.78 0.90
N HIS A 110 9.16 1.96 1.32
CA HIS A 110 8.44 2.18 2.57
C HIS A 110 9.37 2.18 3.78
N LYS A 111 10.36 1.29 3.81
CA LYS A 111 11.37 1.28 4.88
C LYS A 111 12.21 2.56 4.87
N GLU A 112 12.59 3.04 3.70
CA GLU A 112 13.32 4.31 3.57
C GLU A 112 12.48 5.48 4.08
N PHE A 113 11.18 5.51 3.75
CA PHE A 113 10.27 6.54 4.22
C PHE A 113 10.10 6.49 5.74
N GLU A 114 9.95 5.32 6.33
CA GLU A 114 9.87 5.14 7.78
C GLU A 114 11.13 5.64 8.47
N ASN A 115 12.30 5.28 7.95
CA ASN A 115 13.58 5.72 8.50
C ASN A 115 13.75 7.23 8.42
N ARG A 116 13.37 7.83 7.31
CA ARG A 116 13.38 9.29 7.14
C ARG A 116 12.48 9.96 8.17
N ASP A 117 11.28 9.42 8.38
CA ASP A 117 10.25 10.04 9.21
C ASP A 117 10.49 9.82 10.71
N GLN A 118 11.34 8.87 11.11
CA GLN A 118 11.66 8.62 12.51
C GLN A 118 12.24 9.84 13.24
N ALA A 119 12.99 10.66 12.53
CA ALA A 119 13.59 11.88 13.12
C ALA A 119 12.54 12.84 13.68
N VAL A 120 11.32 12.83 13.13
CA VAL A 120 10.21 13.67 13.61
C VAL A 120 9.82 13.30 15.03
N PHE A 121 10.01 12.05 15.42
CA PHE A 121 9.59 11.52 16.73
C PHE A 121 10.67 11.59 17.80
N GLU A 122 11.92 11.90 17.45
CA GLU A 122 13.03 11.94 18.42
C GLU A 122 12.78 12.85 19.62
N PRO A 123 12.23 14.07 19.47
CA PRO A 123 11.99 14.94 20.61
C PRO A 123 10.72 14.61 21.40
N ILE A 124 9.96 13.61 20.97
CA ILE A 124 8.66 13.29 21.59
C ILE A 124 8.86 12.33 22.76
N LYS A 125 8.24 12.66 23.90
CA LYS A 125 8.31 11.86 25.12
C LYS A 125 7.15 10.86 25.19
N ASP A 126 7.35 9.78 25.95
CA ASP A 126 6.34 8.73 26.14
C ASP A 126 4.98 9.27 26.60
N GLU A 127 4.98 10.22 27.53
CA GLU A 127 3.73 10.81 28.02
C GLU A 127 2.96 11.53 26.90
N GLN A 128 3.68 12.09 25.93
CA GLN A 128 3.07 12.76 24.78
C GLN A 128 2.44 11.74 23.83
N TYR A 129 3.10 10.60 23.62
CA TYR A 129 2.49 9.50 22.86
C TYR A 129 1.22 8.98 23.53
N ASP A 130 1.25 8.76 24.83
CA ASP A 130 0.10 8.27 25.59
C ASP A 130 -1.09 9.22 25.47
N ALA A 131 -0.84 10.51 25.63
CA ALA A 131 -1.89 11.53 25.47
C ALA A 131 -2.50 11.53 24.08
N PHE A 132 -1.70 11.29 23.06
CA PHE A 132 -2.15 11.27 21.67
C PHE A 132 -2.93 10.00 21.33
N LEU A 133 -2.51 8.85 21.88
CA LEU A 133 -3.14 7.55 21.60
C LEU A 133 -4.45 7.33 22.37
N ASN A 134 -4.69 8.09 23.43
CA ASN A 134 -5.96 8.07 24.14
C ASN A 134 -7.03 8.87 23.38
#